data_f6bacd0ea4ad8182679c91138f05cd03
#
_entry.id   f6bacd0ea4ad8182679c91138f05cd03
#
_cell.length_a   1.000
_cell.length_b   1.000
_cell.length_c   1.000
_cell.angle_alpha   90.00
_cell.angle_beta   90.00
_cell.angle_gamma   90.00
#
_symmetry.space_group_name_H-M   'P 1'
#
loop_
_entity.id
_entity.type
_entity.pdbx_description
1 polymer ?
#
loop_
_entity_poly.entity_id
_entity_poly.type
_entity_poly.pdbx_seq_one_letter_code
_entity_poly.pdbx_strand_id
1 'polypeptide(L)'
;MRFGWRAISGPVLTVAITLLAMLLDRSVAVPSPAPLFVCIVALAGALSGFASAMISAALSVIGAALFFLNHRGIPFNATADMVGLLAVTAFGTAGITGLMRERLLDTFAAERQSHAIAARLSAALDQVDIGIVLLDAETRAEFINRAFRDYFALPDEKADDHPPFIALMYHSRDTGAFELPEDELGVFIAQRMEMVRIGDATPINIALRNGEVLRFVCNALPDGGRMLSYTPVTDLVRHTDTPTRADYYRSQRDPNSRKLIRYLRVAE
;
A
#
# COMPACT_ATOMS: atom_id res chain seq x y z
N MET A 1 9.07 -16.52 -21.22
CA MET A 1 9.81 -17.75 -20.89
C MET A 1 11.24 -17.45 -20.44
N ARG A 2 11.44 -17.10 -19.14
CA ARG A 2 12.78 -16.94 -18.50
C ARG A 2 12.94 -18.00 -17.39
N PHE A 3 12.54 -19.23 -17.69
CA PHE A 3 12.47 -20.33 -16.71
C PHE A 3 13.78 -21.12 -16.57
N GLY A 4 14.82 -20.82 -17.34
CA GLY A 4 15.93 -21.77 -17.54
C GLY A 4 17.01 -21.77 -16.45
N TRP A 5 17.57 -20.65 -16.07
CA TRP A 5 18.83 -20.63 -15.29
C TRP A 5 18.66 -20.71 -13.77
N ARG A 6 17.62 -20.08 -13.24
CA ARG A 6 17.37 -20.09 -11.79
C ARG A 6 16.86 -21.43 -11.26
N ALA A 7 16.08 -22.17 -12.05
CA ALA A 7 15.58 -23.49 -11.66
C ALA A 7 16.70 -24.56 -11.65
N ILE A 8 17.73 -24.38 -12.45
CA ILE A 8 18.84 -25.34 -12.63
C ILE A 8 19.97 -25.05 -11.64
N SER A 9 20.10 -23.85 -11.10
CA SER A 9 21.22 -23.47 -10.23
C SER A 9 21.31 -24.27 -8.94
N GLY A 10 20.18 -24.60 -8.31
CA GLY A 10 20.15 -25.44 -7.10
C GLY A 10 20.66 -26.86 -7.34
N PRO A 11 20.08 -27.63 -8.29
CA PRO A 11 20.56 -28.96 -8.63
C PRO A 11 22.03 -29.01 -9.08
N VAL A 12 22.46 -28.04 -9.89
CA VAL A 12 23.87 -27.95 -10.34
C VAL A 12 24.80 -27.74 -9.14
N LEU A 13 24.44 -26.83 -8.23
CA LEU A 13 25.21 -26.60 -7.01
C LEU A 13 25.29 -27.86 -6.15
N THR A 14 24.18 -28.60 -6.02
CA THR A 14 24.13 -29.85 -5.27
C THR A 14 25.06 -30.91 -5.86
N VAL A 15 25.04 -31.11 -7.19
CA VAL A 15 25.96 -32.04 -7.86
C VAL A 15 27.41 -31.60 -7.70
N ALA A 16 27.73 -30.33 -7.88
CA ALA A 16 29.09 -29.81 -7.74
C ALA A 16 29.66 -30.06 -6.34
N ILE A 17 28.88 -29.82 -5.29
CA ILE A 17 29.32 -30.01 -3.90
C ILE A 17 29.37 -31.50 -3.53
N THR A 18 28.47 -32.34 -4.08
CA THR A 18 28.56 -33.79 -3.90
C THR A 18 29.87 -34.32 -4.49
N LEU A 19 30.22 -33.90 -5.69
CA LEU A 19 31.50 -34.26 -6.32
C LEU A 19 32.70 -33.75 -5.53
N LEU A 20 32.62 -32.50 -5.02
CA LEU A 20 33.69 -31.94 -4.21
C LEU A 20 33.86 -32.71 -2.86
N ALA A 21 32.75 -33.11 -2.22
CA ALA A 21 32.78 -33.90 -1.02
C ALA A 21 33.41 -35.27 -1.24
N MET A 22 33.10 -35.93 -2.40
CA MET A 22 33.73 -37.21 -2.80
C MET A 22 35.23 -37.07 -3.10
N LEU A 23 35.67 -35.94 -3.66
CA LEU A 23 37.09 -35.64 -3.91
C LEU A 23 37.85 -35.36 -2.60
N LEU A 24 37.27 -34.60 -1.70
CA LEU A 24 37.86 -34.23 -0.38
C LEU A 24 37.97 -35.46 0.53
N ASP A 25 37.04 -36.43 0.46
CA ASP A 25 37.09 -37.65 1.25
C ASP A 25 38.33 -38.51 0.95
N ARG A 26 38.93 -38.34 -0.23
CA ARG A 26 40.18 -39.01 -0.59
C ARG A 26 41.41 -38.41 0.12
N SER A 27 41.33 -37.16 0.58
CA SER A 27 42.45 -36.39 1.15
C SER A 27 42.31 -36.13 2.63
N VAL A 28 41.07 -36.02 3.12
CA VAL A 28 40.76 -35.71 4.52
C VAL A 28 39.55 -36.58 4.92
N ALA A 29 39.69 -37.42 5.96
CA ALA A 29 38.60 -38.23 6.45
C ALA A 29 37.46 -37.32 6.94
N VAL A 30 36.39 -37.17 6.16
CA VAL A 30 35.22 -36.38 6.52
C VAL A 30 34.26 -37.28 7.35
N PRO A 31 34.04 -37.01 8.65
CA PRO A 31 33.29 -37.90 9.51
C PRO A 31 31.82 -38.07 9.12
N SER A 32 31.19 -37.04 8.53
CA SER A 32 29.81 -37.08 8.06
C SER A 32 29.52 -35.90 7.12
N PRO A 33 29.19 -36.11 5.83
CA PRO A 33 28.82 -35.05 4.90
C PRO A 33 27.34 -34.61 5.02
N ALA A 34 26.54 -35.27 5.89
CA ALA A 34 25.10 -35.04 6.00
C ALA A 34 24.70 -33.57 6.30
N PRO A 35 25.34 -32.82 7.20
CA PRO A 35 25.02 -31.42 7.44
C PRO A 35 25.23 -30.53 6.20
N LEU A 36 26.27 -30.81 5.40
CA LEU A 36 26.54 -30.08 4.17
C LEU A 36 25.41 -30.24 3.16
N PHE A 37 24.90 -31.46 2.99
CA PHE A 37 23.79 -31.74 2.08
C PHE A 37 22.51 -30.98 2.48
N VAL A 38 22.19 -30.95 3.78
CA VAL A 38 21.02 -30.21 4.27
C VAL A 38 21.17 -28.70 4.04
N CYS A 39 22.36 -28.13 4.31
CA CYS A 39 22.63 -26.70 4.02
C CYS A 39 22.48 -26.36 2.53
N ILE A 40 22.91 -27.24 1.64
CA ILE A 40 22.81 -27.02 0.20
C ILE A 40 21.34 -27.07 -0.25
N VAL A 41 20.55 -28.01 0.27
CA VAL A 41 19.13 -28.12 0.01
C VAL A 41 18.39 -26.88 0.49
N ALA A 42 18.72 -26.37 1.71
CA ALA A 42 18.19 -25.13 2.22
C ALA A 42 18.52 -23.93 1.32
N LEU A 43 19.79 -23.84 0.88
CA LEU A 43 20.24 -22.79 -0.02
C LEU A 43 19.56 -22.87 -1.39
N ALA A 44 19.42 -24.09 -1.96
CA ALA A 44 18.69 -24.31 -3.19
C ALA A 44 17.23 -23.88 -3.09
N GLY A 45 16.55 -24.17 -1.96
CA GLY A 45 15.19 -23.72 -1.68
C GLY A 45 15.09 -22.19 -1.60
N ALA A 46 16.00 -21.57 -0.85
CA ALA A 46 16.03 -20.13 -0.70
C ALA A 46 16.33 -19.37 -2.00
N LEU A 47 17.18 -19.89 -2.87
CA LEU A 47 17.59 -19.22 -4.12
C LEU A 47 16.68 -19.53 -5.31
N SER A 48 16.22 -20.79 -5.43
CA SER A 48 15.61 -21.29 -6.67
C SER A 48 14.14 -21.73 -6.52
N GLY A 49 13.64 -21.83 -5.29
CA GLY A 49 12.24 -22.18 -4.96
C GLY A 49 11.99 -23.68 -4.76
N PHE A 50 10.70 -24.01 -4.54
CA PHE A 50 10.26 -25.34 -4.08
C PHE A 50 10.72 -26.49 -4.99
N ALA A 51 10.45 -26.40 -6.29
CA ALA A 51 10.77 -27.46 -7.24
C ALA A 51 12.29 -27.76 -7.28
N SER A 52 13.11 -26.71 -7.30
CA SER A 52 14.58 -26.82 -7.29
C SER A 52 15.09 -27.43 -5.98
N ALA A 53 14.51 -27.06 -4.84
CA ALA A 53 14.83 -27.63 -3.54
C ALA A 53 14.52 -29.13 -3.47
N MET A 54 13.37 -29.56 -3.98
CA MET A 54 12.97 -30.97 -4.01
C MET A 54 13.91 -31.82 -4.89
N ILE A 55 14.29 -31.30 -6.04
CA ILE A 55 15.27 -31.95 -6.91
C ILE A 55 16.65 -32.04 -6.22
N SER A 56 17.08 -30.95 -5.59
CA SER A 56 18.34 -30.91 -4.83
C SER A 56 18.32 -31.86 -3.62
N ALA A 57 17.18 -31.99 -2.92
CA ALA A 57 17.01 -32.97 -1.85
C ALA A 57 17.16 -34.42 -2.36
N ALA A 58 16.50 -34.75 -3.48
CA ALA A 58 16.63 -36.07 -4.10
C ALA A 58 18.08 -36.38 -4.50
N LEU A 59 18.76 -35.40 -5.14
CA LEU A 59 20.16 -35.55 -5.53
C LEU A 59 21.08 -35.71 -4.33
N SER A 60 20.81 -34.97 -3.23
CA SER A 60 21.59 -35.08 -1.97
C SER A 60 21.44 -36.45 -1.33
N VAL A 61 20.21 -37.01 -1.32
CA VAL A 61 19.98 -38.39 -0.79
C VAL A 61 20.68 -39.43 -1.63
N ILE A 62 20.62 -39.32 -2.96
CA ILE A 62 21.32 -40.24 -3.88
C ILE A 62 22.84 -40.10 -3.67
N GLY A 63 23.37 -38.89 -3.61
CA GLY A 63 24.79 -38.63 -3.38
C GLY A 63 25.30 -39.18 -2.05
N ALA A 64 24.51 -39.02 -0.98
CA ALA A 64 24.82 -39.59 0.31
C ALA A 64 24.79 -41.14 0.30
N ALA A 65 23.79 -41.74 -0.33
CA ALA A 65 23.73 -43.21 -0.47
C ALA A 65 24.96 -43.74 -1.20
N LEU A 66 25.35 -43.13 -2.33
CA LEU A 66 26.57 -43.55 -3.05
C LEU A 66 27.85 -43.33 -2.21
N PHE A 67 27.94 -42.22 -1.44
CA PHE A 67 29.06 -41.97 -0.55
C PHE A 67 29.18 -43.08 0.50
N PHE A 68 28.11 -43.38 1.23
CA PHE A 68 28.11 -44.41 2.28
C PHE A 68 28.32 -45.82 1.76
N LEU A 69 27.78 -46.19 0.58
CA LEU A 69 27.99 -47.49 -0.04
C LEU A 69 29.44 -47.70 -0.48
N ASN A 70 30.15 -46.64 -0.87
CA ASN A 70 31.55 -46.70 -1.26
C ASN A 70 32.52 -46.77 -0.04
N HIS A 71 32.03 -46.45 1.16
CA HIS A 71 32.82 -46.43 2.41
C HIS A 71 32.87 -47.85 3.00
N ARG A 72 34.00 -48.54 2.82
CA ARG A 72 34.20 -49.92 3.34
C ARG A 72 34.31 -49.85 4.85
N GLY A 73 33.32 -50.42 5.60
CA GLY A 73 33.37 -50.58 7.04
C GLY A 73 32.10 -50.22 7.79
N ILE A 74 31.09 -49.67 7.16
CA ILE A 74 29.81 -49.37 7.79
C ILE A 74 28.82 -50.50 7.47
N PRO A 75 28.15 -51.11 8.51
CA PRO A 75 27.13 -52.15 8.26
C PRO A 75 25.94 -51.56 7.54
N PHE A 76 25.36 -52.33 6.62
CA PHE A 76 24.26 -51.92 5.73
C PHE A 76 23.05 -51.30 6.48
N ASN A 77 22.70 -51.86 7.65
CA ASN A 77 21.60 -51.33 8.49
C ASN A 77 21.88 -49.91 8.98
N ALA A 78 23.10 -49.63 9.45
CA ALA A 78 23.47 -48.26 9.88
C ALA A 78 23.50 -47.27 8.72
N THR A 79 23.87 -47.71 7.52
CA THR A 79 23.83 -46.89 6.28
C THR A 79 22.38 -46.55 5.93
N ALA A 80 21.47 -47.52 6.01
CA ALA A 80 20.05 -47.31 5.69
C ALA A 80 19.39 -46.30 6.65
N ASP A 81 19.69 -46.39 7.95
CA ASP A 81 19.17 -45.48 8.97
C ASP A 81 19.70 -44.04 8.74
N MET A 82 21.00 -43.89 8.46
CA MET A 82 21.60 -42.58 8.17
C MET A 82 21.03 -41.92 6.89
N VAL A 83 20.85 -42.68 5.83
CA VAL A 83 20.27 -42.19 4.57
C VAL A 83 18.79 -41.87 4.75
N GLY A 84 18.06 -42.68 5.54
CA GLY A 84 16.66 -42.40 5.89
C GLY A 84 16.49 -41.09 6.67
N LEU A 85 17.31 -40.88 7.69
CA LEU A 85 17.28 -39.65 8.47
C LEU A 85 17.65 -38.42 7.59
N LEU A 86 18.67 -38.55 6.75
CA LEU A 86 19.02 -37.49 5.79
C LEU A 86 17.90 -37.19 4.80
N ALA A 87 17.21 -38.23 4.31
CA ALA A 87 16.08 -38.04 3.39
C ALA A 87 14.96 -37.22 4.08
N VAL A 88 14.55 -37.61 5.29
CA VAL A 88 13.52 -36.85 6.05
C VAL A 88 13.93 -35.41 6.28
N THR A 89 15.17 -35.17 6.73
CA THR A 89 15.68 -33.82 6.98
C THR A 89 15.84 -33.00 5.71
N ALA A 90 16.34 -33.59 4.62
CA ALA A 90 16.54 -32.88 3.35
C ALA A 90 15.20 -32.50 2.68
N PHE A 91 14.25 -33.45 2.61
CA PHE A 91 12.92 -33.14 2.04
C PHE A 91 12.11 -32.21 2.92
N GLY A 92 12.20 -32.34 4.27
CA GLY A 92 11.57 -31.41 5.21
C GLY A 92 12.12 -29.99 5.05
N THR A 93 13.43 -29.85 4.96
CA THR A 93 14.11 -28.54 4.75
C THR A 93 13.75 -27.98 3.39
N ALA A 94 13.75 -28.79 2.33
CA ALA A 94 13.35 -28.39 0.98
C ALA A 94 11.91 -27.85 0.96
N GLY A 95 11.00 -28.56 1.62
CA GLY A 95 9.60 -28.14 1.73
C GLY A 95 9.45 -26.82 2.44
N ILE A 96 10.05 -26.68 3.62
CA ILE A 96 9.94 -25.45 4.42
C ILE A 96 10.55 -24.26 3.69
N THR A 97 11.81 -24.38 3.23
CA THR A 97 12.52 -23.24 2.61
C THR A 97 11.90 -22.85 1.27
N GLY A 98 11.49 -23.82 0.45
CA GLY A 98 10.85 -23.59 -0.83
C GLY A 98 9.49 -22.89 -0.68
N LEU A 99 8.63 -23.40 0.21
CA LEU A 99 7.32 -22.80 0.47
C LEU A 99 7.40 -21.42 1.12
N MET A 100 8.32 -21.23 2.08
CA MET A 100 8.52 -19.90 2.68
C MET A 100 8.93 -18.86 1.64
N ARG A 101 9.83 -19.23 0.75
CA ARG A 101 10.26 -18.33 -0.32
C ARG A 101 9.10 -17.95 -1.26
N GLU A 102 8.28 -18.90 -1.68
CA GLU A 102 7.13 -18.64 -2.54
C GLU A 102 6.14 -17.70 -1.86
N ARG A 103 5.79 -17.97 -0.59
CA ARG A 103 4.90 -17.10 0.18
C ARG A 103 5.45 -15.68 0.35
N LEU A 104 6.75 -15.53 0.63
CA LEU A 104 7.38 -14.21 0.73
C LEU A 104 7.30 -13.46 -0.58
N LEU A 105 7.59 -14.11 -1.72
CA LEU A 105 7.53 -13.48 -3.03
C LEU A 105 6.10 -13.06 -3.40
N ASP A 106 5.09 -13.88 -3.08
CA ASP A 106 3.68 -13.56 -3.31
C ASP A 106 3.24 -12.36 -2.47
N THR A 107 3.66 -12.31 -1.20
CA THR A 107 3.36 -11.17 -0.31
C THR A 107 3.96 -9.88 -0.85
N PHE A 108 5.24 -9.88 -1.24
CA PHE A 108 5.89 -8.71 -1.83
C PHE A 108 5.28 -8.31 -3.19
N ALA A 109 4.83 -9.28 -3.98
CA ALA A 109 4.16 -9.00 -5.25
C ALA A 109 2.80 -8.32 -5.02
N ALA A 110 2.00 -8.80 -4.06
CA ALA A 110 0.72 -8.21 -3.69
C ALA A 110 0.89 -6.79 -3.14
N GLU A 111 1.86 -6.56 -2.27
CA GLU A 111 2.18 -5.24 -1.72
C GLU A 111 2.57 -4.24 -2.82
N ARG A 112 3.49 -4.64 -3.72
CA ARG A 112 3.88 -3.81 -4.88
C ARG A 112 2.70 -3.48 -5.79
N GLN A 113 1.80 -4.44 -6.01
CA GLN A 113 0.61 -4.22 -6.82
C GLN A 113 -0.34 -3.24 -6.15
N SER A 114 -0.56 -3.35 -4.84
CA SER A 114 -1.37 -2.40 -4.06
C SER A 114 -0.82 -0.98 -4.15
N HIS A 115 0.49 -0.80 -3.92
CA HIS A 115 1.14 0.51 -4.06
C HIS A 115 1.03 1.07 -5.48
N ALA A 116 1.18 0.24 -6.52
CA ALA A 116 1.05 0.67 -7.90
C ALA A 116 -0.38 1.12 -8.24
N ILE A 117 -1.40 0.45 -7.69
CA ILE A 117 -2.81 0.84 -7.87
C ILE A 117 -3.08 2.15 -7.13
N ALA A 118 -2.64 2.30 -5.89
CA ALA A 118 -2.79 3.53 -5.11
C ALA A 118 -2.14 4.73 -5.82
N ALA A 119 -0.91 4.58 -6.31
CA ALA A 119 -0.21 5.62 -7.06
C ALA A 119 -0.93 6.00 -8.36
N ARG A 120 -1.50 5.04 -9.09
CA ARG A 120 -2.29 5.31 -10.30
C ARG A 120 -3.59 6.03 -9.98
N LEU A 121 -4.25 5.66 -8.89
CA LEU A 121 -5.48 6.31 -8.44
C LEU A 121 -5.21 7.76 -8.03
N SER A 122 -4.16 8.01 -7.24
CA SER A 122 -3.72 9.37 -6.88
C SER A 122 -3.43 10.21 -8.13
N ALA A 123 -2.68 9.67 -9.08
CA ALA A 123 -2.37 10.38 -10.33
C ALA A 123 -3.63 10.65 -11.18
N ALA A 124 -4.63 9.77 -11.16
CA ALA A 124 -5.90 9.99 -11.84
C ALA A 124 -6.73 11.08 -11.16
N LEU A 125 -6.76 11.09 -9.82
CA LEU A 125 -7.44 12.13 -9.04
C LEU A 125 -6.79 13.50 -9.19
N ASP A 126 -5.50 13.57 -9.48
CA ASP A 126 -4.79 14.81 -9.79
C ASP A 126 -5.12 15.39 -11.19
N GLN A 127 -5.76 14.61 -12.07
CA GLN A 127 -6.19 15.08 -13.39
C GLN A 127 -7.61 15.66 -13.41
N VAL A 128 -8.36 15.54 -12.30
CA VAL A 128 -9.72 16.07 -12.23
C VAL A 128 -9.72 17.47 -11.62
N ASP A 129 -10.57 18.35 -12.15
CA ASP A 129 -10.74 19.73 -11.67
C ASP A 129 -11.65 19.81 -10.42
N ILE A 130 -11.77 18.72 -9.68
CA ILE A 130 -12.50 18.65 -8.42
C ILE A 130 -11.49 18.54 -7.30
N GLY A 131 -11.49 19.50 -6.36
CA GLY A 131 -10.67 19.41 -5.16
C GLY A 131 -11.13 18.24 -4.30
N ILE A 132 -10.24 17.30 -3.98
CA ILE A 132 -10.54 16.11 -3.18
C ILE A 132 -9.59 16.06 -2.00
N VAL A 133 -10.17 15.85 -0.81
CA VAL A 133 -9.43 15.57 0.43
C VAL A 133 -10.01 14.31 1.06
N LEU A 134 -9.17 13.34 1.34
CA LEU A 134 -9.52 12.19 2.17
C LEU A 134 -9.00 12.42 3.57
N LEU A 135 -9.88 12.25 4.55
CA LEU A 135 -9.57 12.37 5.97
C LEU A 135 -9.75 11.02 6.65
N ASP A 136 -8.90 10.73 7.62
CA ASP A 136 -9.09 9.62 8.55
C ASP A 136 -10.23 9.89 9.57
N ALA A 137 -10.44 8.96 10.50
CA ALA A 137 -11.44 9.09 11.55
C ALA A 137 -11.16 10.27 12.51
N GLU A 138 -9.90 10.65 12.68
CA GLU A 138 -9.42 11.77 13.50
C GLU A 138 -9.40 13.11 12.75
N THR A 139 -9.96 13.13 11.53
CA THR A 139 -10.01 14.31 10.63
C THR A 139 -8.64 14.82 10.15
N ARG A 140 -7.63 13.95 10.08
CA ARG A 140 -6.34 14.25 9.45
C ARG A 140 -6.37 13.88 7.98
N ALA A 141 -5.72 14.69 7.15
CA ALA A 141 -5.67 14.44 5.72
C ALA A 141 -4.74 13.26 5.41
N GLU A 142 -5.27 12.21 4.80
CA GLU A 142 -4.51 11.10 4.22
C GLU A 142 -4.13 11.36 2.77
N PHE A 143 -4.98 12.11 2.06
CA PHE A 143 -4.75 12.46 0.67
C PHE A 143 -5.36 13.83 0.35
N ILE A 144 -4.62 14.63 -0.40
CA ILE A 144 -5.04 15.93 -0.91
C ILE A 144 -4.64 16.01 -2.38
N ASN A 145 -5.60 16.08 -3.29
CA ASN A 145 -5.28 16.16 -4.72
C ASN A 145 -4.82 17.54 -5.17
N ARG A 146 -4.27 17.60 -6.38
CA ARG A 146 -3.72 18.82 -6.96
C ARG A 146 -4.77 19.93 -7.06
N ALA A 147 -5.99 19.65 -7.51
CA ALA A 147 -7.02 20.66 -7.67
C ALA A 147 -7.36 21.37 -6.34
N PHE A 148 -7.41 20.64 -5.23
CA PHE A 148 -7.59 21.27 -3.91
C PHE A 148 -6.41 22.18 -3.56
N ARG A 149 -5.18 21.74 -3.79
CA ARG A 149 -3.97 22.55 -3.54
C ARG A 149 -3.98 23.85 -4.34
N ASP A 150 -4.38 23.76 -5.61
CA ASP A 150 -4.48 24.92 -6.50
C ASP A 150 -5.58 25.90 -6.05
N TYR A 151 -6.78 25.42 -5.65
CA TYR A 151 -7.86 26.28 -5.17
C TYR A 151 -7.51 27.06 -3.90
N PHE A 152 -6.77 26.45 -2.99
CA PHE A 152 -6.48 27.03 -1.69
C PHE A 152 -5.02 27.48 -1.52
N ALA A 153 -4.24 27.50 -2.61
CA ALA A 153 -2.82 27.85 -2.63
C ALA A 153 -2.03 27.08 -1.55
N LEU A 154 -2.32 25.77 -1.38
CA LEU A 154 -1.69 24.93 -0.38
C LEU A 154 -0.37 24.38 -0.93
N PRO A 155 0.80 24.67 -0.30
CA PRO A 155 2.07 24.10 -0.71
C PRO A 155 2.10 22.59 -0.56
N ASP A 156 2.83 21.91 -1.47
CA ASP A 156 2.97 20.45 -1.46
C ASP A 156 3.53 19.93 -0.12
N GLU A 157 4.54 20.60 0.43
CA GLU A 157 5.13 20.24 1.72
C GLU A 157 4.10 20.20 2.85
N LYS A 158 3.15 21.15 2.87
CA LYS A 158 2.08 21.19 3.89
C LYS A 158 1.00 20.13 3.63
N ALA A 159 0.76 19.78 2.37
CA ALA A 159 -0.19 18.74 2.01
C ALA A 159 0.32 17.35 2.39
N ASP A 160 1.64 17.12 2.22
CA ASP A 160 2.30 15.84 2.49
C ASP A 160 2.51 15.58 4.00
N ASP A 161 2.42 16.62 4.84
CA ASP A 161 2.52 16.50 6.31
C ASP A 161 1.28 15.90 7.00
N HIS A 162 0.30 15.42 6.23
CA HIS A 162 -0.97 14.89 6.75
C HIS A 162 -1.65 15.84 7.76
N PRO A 163 -1.91 17.10 7.39
CA PRO A 163 -2.42 18.10 8.30
C PRO A 163 -3.83 17.77 8.78
N PRO A 164 -4.21 18.12 10.01
CA PRO A 164 -5.59 18.03 10.44
C PRO A 164 -6.44 19.02 9.63
N PHE A 165 -7.71 18.68 9.37
CA PHE A 165 -8.62 19.52 8.56
C PHE A 165 -8.71 20.95 9.05
N ILE A 166 -8.66 21.17 10.37
CA ILE A 166 -8.66 22.52 10.95
C ILE A 166 -7.45 23.35 10.48
N ALA A 167 -6.29 22.73 10.29
CA ALA A 167 -5.09 23.42 9.79
C ALA A 167 -5.26 23.85 8.32
N LEU A 168 -5.94 23.05 7.51
CA LEU A 168 -6.30 23.41 6.13
C LEU A 168 -7.26 24.60 6.10
N MET A 169 -8.23 24.65 7.01
CA MET A 169 -9.15 25.79 7.14
C MET A 169 -8.43 27.08 7.57
N TYR A 170 -7.50 26.99 8.54
CA TYR A 170 -6.69 28.15 8.93
C TYR A 170 -5.73 28.60 7.83
N HIS A 171 -5.13 27.67 7.10
CA HIS A 171 -4.30 28.01 5.94
C HIS A 171 -5.11 28.78 4.89
N SER A 172 -6.31 28.31 4.57
CA SER A 172 -7.21 28.98 3.62
C SER A 172 -7.65 30.37 4.11
N ARG A 173 -7.80 30.55 5.43
CA ARG A 173 -8.03 31.86 6.04
C ARG A 173 -6.82 32.79 5.86
N ASP A 174 -5.64 32.31 6.24
CA ASP A 174 -4.41 33.10 6.26
C ASP A 174 -3.96 33.51 4.84
N THR A 175 -4.24 32.66 3.84
CA THR A 175 -4.04 32.99 2.41
C THR A 175 -5.14 33.88 1.85
N GLY A 176 -6.20 34.13 2.62
CA GLY A 176 -7.34 34.93 2.16
C GLY A 176 -8.12 34.31 1.03
N ALA A 177 -8.18 32.97 0.96
CA ALA A 177 -8.88 32.27 -0.10
C ALA A 177 -10.40 32.52 -0.09
N PHE A 178 -10.98 32.72 1.08
CA PHE A 178 -12.42 32.95 1.24
C PHE A 178 -12.80 34.43 1.04
N GLU A 179 -13.94 34.67 0.41
CA GLU A 179 -14.54 36.02 0.30
C GLU A 179 -15.49 36.28 1.48
N LEU A 180 -14.92 36.32 2.71
CA LEU A 180 -15.68 36.53 3.93
C LEU A 180 -15.04 37.62 4.77
N PRO A 181 -15.87 38.47 5.50
CA PRO A 181 -15.38 39.35 6.53
C PRO A 181 -14.68 38.60 7.67
N GLU A 182 -13.66 39.19 8.28
CA GLU A 182 -12.87 38.54 9.35
C GLU A 182 -13.70 38.11 10.56
N ASP A 183 -14.72 38.90 10.93
CA ASP A 183 -15.64 38.61 12.04
C ASP A 183 -16.54 37.40 11.78
N GLU A 184 -16.84 37.08 10.52
CA GLU A 184 -17.64 35.94 10.13
C GLU A 184 -16.81 34.67 9.93
N LEU A 185 -15.53 34.79 9.65
CA LEU A 185 -14.64 33.71 9.27
C LEU A 185 -14.48 32.66 10.37
N GLY A 186 -14.41 33.06 11.63
CA GLY A 186 -14.34 32.16 12.78
C GLY A 186 -15.58 31.25 12.89
N VAL A 187 -16.76 31.82 12.69
CA VAL A 187 -18.03 31.09 12.72
C VAL A 187 -18.10 30.11 11.54
N PHE A 188 -17.67 30.54 10.36
CA PHE A 188 -17.61 29.71 9.17
C PHE A 188 -16.70 28.48 9.37
N ILE A 189 -15.50 28.68 9.94
CA ILE A 189 -14.57 27.58 10.22
C ILE A 189 -15.20 26.61 11.22
N ALA A 190 -15.80 27.10 12.32
CA ALA A 190 -16.43 26.26 13.32
C ALA A 190 -17.57 25.42 12.74
N GLN A 191 -18.42 25.99 11.89
CA GLN A 191 -19.48 25.26 11.19
C GLN A 191 -18.94 24.19 10.28
N ARG A 192 -17.87 24.48 9.53
CA ARG A 192 -17.21 23.48 8.66
C ARG A 192 -16.63 22.34 9.44
N MET A 193 -15.96 22.62 10.54
CA MET A 193 -15.41 21.59 11.41
C MET A 193 -16.52 20.67 11.93
N GLU A 194 -17.64 21.24 12.36
CA GLU A 194 -18.77 20.44 12.84
C GLU A 194 -19.40 19.59 11.75
N MET A 195 -19.60 20.12 10.54
CA MET A 195 -20.11 19.36 9.39
C MET A 195 -19.24 18.15 9.06
N VAL A 196 -17.92 18.36 9.02
CA VAL A 196 -16.97 17.27 8.73
C VAL A 196 -16.96 16.27 9.88
N ARG A 197 -17.00 16.71 11.13
CA ARG A 197 -17.03 15.84 12.31
C ARG A 197 -18.24 14.91 12.32
N ILE A 198 -19.44 15.41 12.00
CA ILE A 198 -20.67 14.61 11.97
C ILE A 198 -20.87 13.88 10.64
N GLY A 199 -20.09 14.21 9.60
CA GLY A 199 -20.24 13.63 8.26
C GLY A 199 -21.50 14.12 7.53
N ASP A 200 -21.87 15.41 7.71
CA ASP A 200 -23.03 16.00 7.03
C ASP A 200 -22.77 16.16 5.54
N ALA A 201 -23.49 15.41 4.73
CA ALA A 201 -23.40 15.43 3.27
C ALA A 201 -24.16 16.58 2.62
N THR A 202 -24.71 17.53 3.37
CA THR A 202 -25.45 18.67 2.82
C THR A 202 -24.49 19.53 1.97
N PRO A 203 -24.77 19.73 0.66
CA PRO A 203 -23.93 20.53 -0.20
C PRO A 203 -23.95 22.00 0.20
N ILE A 204 -22.77 22.64 0.23
CA ILE A 204 -22.64 24.08 0.49
C ILE A 204 -21.77 24.69 -0.60
N ASN A 205 -22.17 25.89 -1.11
CA ASN A 205 -21.35 26.62 -2.03
C ASN A 205 -20.45 27.60 -1.28
N ILE A 206 -19.19 27.67 -1.66
CA ILE A 206 -18.17 28.55 -1.08
C ILE A 206 -17.69 29.49 -2.17
N ALA A 207 -17.82 30.78 -1.97
CA ALA A 207 -17.22 31.77 -2.87
C ALA A 207 -15.76 32.01 -2.46
N LEU A 208 -14.87 31.91 -3.43
CA LEU A 208 -13.46 32.27 -3.31
C LEU A 208 -13.24 33.71 -3.74
N ARG A 209 -12.20 34.35 -3.21
CA ARG A 209 -11.82 35.72 -3.54
C ARG A 209 -11.46 35.93 -5.02
N ASN A 210 -10.98 34.87 -5.69
CA ASN A 210 -10.69 34.90 -7.14
C ASN A 210 -11.94 34.91 -8.04
N GLY A 211 -13.14 34.84 -7.44
CA GLY A 211 -14.41 34.85 -8.16
C GLY A 211 -14.96 33.47 -8.50
N GLU A 212 -14.29 32.42 -8.13
CA GLU A 212 -14.80 31.05 -8.28
C GLU A 212 -15.77 30.70 -7.15
N VAL A 213 -16.74 29.87 -7.48
CA VAL A 213 -17.67 29.28 -6.51
C VAL A 213 -17.47 27.78 -6.52
N LEU A 214 -17.10 27.23 -5.37
CA LEU A 214 -16.91 25.79 -5.19
C LEU A 214 -18.09 25.22 -4.39
N ARG A 215 -18.65 24.12 -4.90
CA ARG A 215 -19.59 23.30 -4.13
C ARG A 215 -18.80 22.33 -3.28
N PHE A 216 -18.97 22.43 -1.98
CA PHE A 216 -18.42 21.51 -1.00
C PHE A 216 -19.44 20.44 -0.64
N VAL A 217 -18.98 19.18 -0.57
CA VAL A 217 -19.74 18.05 -0.02
C VAL A 217 -18.81 17.21 0.85
N CYS A 218 -19.34 16.77 1.99
CA CYS A 218 -18.64 15.84 2.89
C CYS A 218 -19.36 14.49 2.88
N ASN A 219 -18.68 13.42 2.50
CA ASN A 219 -19.20 12.06 2.53
C ASN A 219 -18.46 11.22 3.56
N ALA A 220 -19.21 10.52 4.43
CA ALA A 220 -18.64 9.57 5.37
C ALA A 220 -18.14 8.33 4.63
N LEU A 221 -16.97 7.81 5.02
CA LEU A 221 -16.38 6.59 4.49
C LEU A 221 -16.67 5.40 5.44
N PRO A 222 -16.66 4.15 4.93
CA PRO A 222 -16.97 2.96 5.74
C PRO A 222 -16.00 2.71 6.91
N ASP A 223 -14.77 3.18 6.79
CA ASP A 223 -13.70 3.09 7.79
C ASP A 223 -13.77 4.16 8.89
N GLY A 224 -14.78 5.03 8.84
CA GLY A 224 -14.94 6.15 9.75
C GLY A 224 -14.29 7.45 9.26
N GLY A 225 -13.55 7.40 8.18
CA GLY A 225 -12.97 8.59 7.52
C GLY A 225 -14.01 9.46 6.81
N ARG A 226 -13.54 10.49 6.15
CA ARG A 226 -14.36 11.43 5.38
C ARG A 226 -13.74 11.72 4.02
N MET A 227 -14.59 11.80 2.99
CA MET A 227 -14.19 12.33 1.69
C MET A 227 -14.82 13.71 1.50
N LEU A 228 -13.98 14.71 1.34
CA LEU A 228 -14.39 16.07 1.04
C LEU A 228 -14.21 16.31 -0.47
N SER A 229 -15.22 16.84 -1.13
CA SER A 229 -15.16 17.23 -2.52
C SER A 229 -15.49 18.71 -2.70
N TYR A 230 -14.73 19.38 -3.57
CA TYR A 230 -14.85 20.80 -3.91
C TYR A 230 -15.02 20.92 -5.42
N THR A 231 -16.25 21.00 -5.89
CA THR A 231 -16.56 21.04 -7.33
C THR A 231 -16.77 22.48 -7.79
N PRO A 232 -16.09 22.96 -8.84
CA PRO A 232 -16.34 24.30 -9.38
C PRO A 232 -17.74 24.39 -9.98
N VAL A 233 -18.54 25.35 -9.51
CA VAL A 233 -19.92 25.60 -9.95
C VAL A 233 -20.14 27.05 -10.35
N THR A 234 -19.09 27.78 -10.65
CA THR A 234 -19.11 29.23 -10.95
C THR A 234 -20.09 29.57 -12.07
N ASP A 235 -20.08 28.82 -13.16
CA ASP A 235 -20.97 29.10 -14.31
C ASP A 235 -22.43 28.79 -13.98
N LEU A 236 -22.67 27.73 -13.22
CA LEU A 236 -24.01 27.35 -12.79
C LEU A 236 -24.64 28.41 -11.88
N VAL A 237 -23.84 29.01 -10.99
CA VAL A 237 -24.31 30.05 -10.06
C VAL A 237 -24.49 31.38 -10.76
N ARG A 238 -23.71 31.70 -11.79
CA ARG A 238 -23.85 32.93 -12.57
C ARG A 238 -25.11 32.96 -13.46
N HIS A 239 -25.58 31.81 -13.89
CA HIS A 239 -26.77 31.68 -14.75
C HIS A 239 -28.09 31.55 -13.99
N THR A 240 -28.04 31.32 -12.69
CA THR A 240 -29.22 31.43 -11.80
C THR A 240 -29.27 32.84 -11.25
N ASP A 241 -30.43 33.54 -11.30
CA ASP A 241 -30.69 34.83 -10.64
C ASP A 241 -30.52 34.69 -9.11
N THR A 242 -29.30 34.50 -8.67
CA THR A 242 -28.96 34.22 -7.27
C THR A 242 -28.60 35.55 -6.58
N PRO A 243 -28.99 35.70 -5.30
CA PRO A 243 -28.67 36.91 -4.52
C PRO A 243 -27.17 37.19 -4.51
N THR A 244 -26.82 38.47 -4.37
CA THR A 244 -25.43 38.91 -4.27
C THR A 244 -24.63 38.05 -3.29
N ARG A 245 -23.33 37.88 -3.52
CA ARG A 245 -22.44 37.06 -2.70
C ARG A 245 -22.59 37.30 -1.19
N ALA A 246 -22.79 38.56 -0.79
CA ALA A 246 -23.01 38.93 0.61
C ALA A 246 -24.34 38.37 1.16
N ASP A 247 -25.41 38.36 0.35
CA ASP A 247 -26.71 37.80 0.76
C ASP A 247 -26.66 36.26 0.85
N TYR A 248 -25.78 35.65 0.08
CA TYR A 248 -25.52 34.22 0.11
C TYR A 248 -24.96 33.75 1.47
N TYR A 249 -23.95 34.43 2.00
CA TYR A 249 -23.39 34.12 3.32
C TYR A 249 -24.32 34.51 4.46
N ARG A 250 -25.09 35.60 4.32
CA ARG A 250 -26.12 35.99 5.29
C ARG A 250 -27.21 34.94 5.39
N SER A 251 -27.64 34.33 4.28
CA SER A 251 -28.65 33.26 4.27
C SER A 251 -28.18 31.98 4.97
N GLN A 252 -26.87 31.72 4.98
CA GLN A 252 -26.30 30.57 5.72
C GLN A 252 -26.23 30.84 7.25
N ARG A 253 -26.27 32.09 7.68
CA ARG A 253 -26.13 32.50 9.09
C ARG A 253 -27.45 32.40 9.87
N ASP A 254 -28.58 32.46 9.21
CA ASP A 254 -29.89 32.40 9.87
C ASP A 254 -30.35 30.93 10.00
N PRO A 255 -30.36 30.38 11.23
CA PRO A 255 -30.84 29.01 11.46
C PRO A 255 -32.31 28.80 11.09
N ASN A 256 -33.10 29.89 10.96
CA ASN A 256 -34.47 29.84 10.48
C ASN A 256 -34.61 29.89 8.96
N SER A 257 -33.54 30.19 8.23
CA SER A 257 -33.50 30.26 6.76
C SER A 257 -33.47 28.88 6.09
N ARG A 258 -33.75 27.79 6.79
CA ARG A 258 -33.91 26.44 6.17
C ARG A 258 -34.80 26.45 4.93
N LYS A 259 -35.66 27.44 4.76
CA LYS A 259 -36.45 27.65 3.55
C LYS A 259 -35.63 28.22 2.37
N LEU A 260 -34.67 29.11 2.63
CA LEU A 260 -33.79 29.68 1.58
C LEU A 260 -32.70 28.71 1.15
N ILE A 261 -32.16 27.89 2.05
CA ILE A 261 -31.21 26.82 1.74
C ILE A 261 -31.80 25.83 0.72
N ARG A 262 -33.11 25.68 0.65
CA ARG A 262 -33.81 24.86 -0.36
C ARG A 262 -33.61 25.37 -1.81
N TYR A 263 -33.41 26.67 -1.99
CA TYR A 263 -33.16 27.25 -3.32
C TYR A 263 -31.70 27.17 -3.75
N LEU A 264 -30.79 26.99 -2.77
CA LEU A 264 -29.35 26.81 -3.00
C LEU A 264 -28.93 25.33 -3.03
N ARG A 265 -29.82 24.42 -2.64
CA ARG A 265 -29.72 23.04 -3.05
C ARG A 265 -29.93 23.00 -4.56
N VAL A 266 -28.86 22.83 -5.29
CA VAL A 266 -29.01 22.43 -6.69
C VAL A 266 -29.79 21.13 -6.65
N ALA A 267 -30.98 21.18 -7.24
CA ALA A 267 -31.82 20.03 -7.43
C ALA A 267 -31.01 18.85 -7.94
N GLU A 268 -31.31 17.70 -7.35
CA GLU A 268 -30.82 16.38 -7.73
C GLU A 268 -30.69 16.19 -9.23
#